data_269a2681fb9d00ff0d298195a7ce7faf
#
_entry.id   269a2681fb9d00ff0d298195a7ce7faf
#
_cell.length_a   1.000
_cell.length_b   1.000
_cell.length_c   1.000
_cell.angle_alpha   90.00
_cell.angle_beta   90.00
_cell.angle_gamma   90.00
#
_symmetry.space_group_name_H-M   'P 1'
#
loop_
_entity.id
_entity.type
_entity.pdbx_description
1 polymer ?
#
loop_
_entity_poly.entity_id
_entity_poly.type
_entity_poly.pdbx_seq_one_letter_code
_entity_poly.pdbx_strand_id
1 'polypeptide(L)'
;GFIVHWERDGRDGLQKALSVIPDLCVLDLMLPGIDGLQICRLLKSDSRTRDVPVMMLTARSEETDEIVGFNMGADDYVTKPFRIQPLIHRVKALLRRLDNVENAKNQLELHGIQIDRANHVAKQKGIELVLTPTEFRMLWTLMSQPGRPFSRNELMETSRGEDANSLERTIDVHVRALRKKLGDAT
;
A
#
# COMPACT_ATOMS: atom_id res chain seq x y z
N GLY A 1 0.22 -15.61 13.33
CA GLY A 1 1.13 -16.45 12.51
C GLY A 1 0.97 -16.14 11.05
N PHE A 2 1.85 -16.63 10.16
CA PHE A 2 1.73 -16.49 8.72
C PHE A 2 0.96 -17.66 8.13
N ILE A 3 0.20 -17.40 7.05
CA ILE A 3 -0.30 -18.45 6.16
C ILE A 3 0.79 -18.65 5.11
N VAL A 4 1.33 -19.87 5.00
CA VAL A 4 2.47 -20.17 4.12
C VAL A 4 2.01 -21.09 3.00
N HIS A 5 2.22 -20.64 1.77
CA HIS A 5 2.14 -21.47 0.57
C HIS A 5 3.57 -21.84 0.17
N TRP A 6 3.78 -23.10 -0.23
CA TRP A 6 5.11 -23.59 -0.57
C TRP A 6 5.06 -24.47 -1.82
N GLU A 7 5.97 -24.21 -2.75
CA GLU A 7 6.14 -24.95 -4.00
C GLU A 7 7.61 -25.29 -4.20
N ARG A 8 7.87 -26.42 -4.85
CA ARG A 8 9.25 -26.87 -5.14
C ARG A 8 9.74 -26.47 -6.51
N ASP A 9 8.85 -26.36 -7.48
CA ASP A 9 9.13 -25.96 -8.86
C ASP A 9 8.84 -24.48 -9.06
N GLY A 10 9.72 -23.81 -9.80
CA GLY A 10 9.58 -22.37 -10.03
C GLY A 10 8.35 -21.99 -10.86
N ARG A 11 7.89 -22.85 -11.79
CA ARG A 11 6.66 -22.59 -12.58
C ARG A 11 5.43 -22.66 -11.70
N ASP A 12 5.36 -23.70 -10.86
CA ASP A 12 4.25 -23.88 -9.93
C ASP A 12 4.21 -22.76 -8.91
N GLY A 13 5.40 -22.35 -8.40
CA GLY A 13 5.56 -21.21 -7.50
C GLY A 13 5.08 -19.88 -8.10
N LEU A 14 5.47 -19.59 -9.35
CA LEU A 14 5.01 -18.42 -10.08
C LEU A 14 3.49 -18.43 -10.29
N GLN A 15 2.95 -19.56 -10.77
CA GLN A 15 1.51 -19.69 -10.96
C GLN A 15 0.74 -19.50 -9.66
N LYS A 16 1.24 -20.05 -8.55
CA LYS A 16 0.66 -19.89 -7.23
C LYS A 16 0.69 -18.43 -6.78
N ALA A 17 1.83 -17.76 -6.91
CA ALA A 17 1.97 -16.34 -6.54
C ALA A 17 1.02 -15.44 -7.33
N LEU A 18 0.86 -15.66 -8.64
CA LEU A 18 -0.08 -14.91 -9.48
C LEU A 18 -1.55 -15.19 -9.14
N SER A 19 -1.88 -16.35 -8.57
CA SER A 19 -3.26 -16.72 -8.22
C SER A 19 -3.68 -16.21 -6.84
N VAL A 20 -2.77 -16.24 -5.84
CA VAL A 20 -3.08 -15.84 -4.45
C VAL A 20 -2.67 -14.41 -4.13
N ILE A 21 -1.78 -13.80 -4.91
CA ILE A 21 -1.19 -12.47 -4.67
C ILE A 21 -0.75 -12.34 -3.21
N PRO A 22 0.38 -12.99 -2.83
CA PRO A 22 0.81 -13.04 -1.42
C PRO A 22 1.34 -11.69 -0.94
N ASP A 23 1.34 -11.48 0.38
CA ASP A 23 1.92 -10.28 1.01
C ASP A 23 3.46 -10.24 0.89
N LEU A 24 4.12 -11.37 0.64
CA LEU A 24 5.58 -11.49 0.44
C LEU A 24 5.92 -12.81 -0.25
N CYS A 25 6.88 -12.77 -1.17
CA CYS A 25 7.49 -13.95 -1.78
C CYS A 25 8.89 -14.17 -1.23
N VAL A 26 9.21 -15.43 -0.87
CA VAL A 26 10.57 -15.87 -0.60
C VAL A 26 10.97 -16.84 -1.72
N LEU A 27 12.00 -16.48 -2.48
CA LEU A 27 12.43 -17.23 -3.67
C LEU A 27 13.85 -17.75 -3.51
N ASP A 28 14.04 -19.02 -3.77
CA ASP A 28 15.38 -19.57 -3.96
C ASP A 28 15.89 -19.18 -5.36
N LEU A 29 17.15 -18.79 -5.47
CA LEU A 29 17.75 -18.56 -6.78
C LEU A 29 17.73 -19.82 -7.64
N MET A 30 18.12 -20.94 -7.04
CA MET A 30 18.23 -22.23 -7.75
C MET A 30 16.94 -23.06 -7.61
N LEU A 31 15.91 -22.68 -8.36
CA LEU A 31 14.68 -23.48 -8.47
C LEU A 31 14.70 -24.28 -9.77
N PRO A 32 14.15 -25.52 -9.76
CA PRO A 32 13.90 -26.24 -11.00
C PRO A 32 12.82 -25.55 -11.82
N GLY A 33 12.85 -25.74 -13.12
CA GLY A 33 11.89 -25.17 -14.06
C GLY A 33 12.19 -23.73 -14.44
N ILE A 34 11.86 -22.78 -13.60
CA ILE A 34 12.15 -21.34 -13.75
C ILE A 34 12.95 -20.89 -12.53
N ASP A 35 14.09 -20.23 -12.75
CA ASP A 35 14.94 -19.72 -11.66
C ASP A 35 14.29 -18.56 -10.90
N GLY A 36 14.78 -18.31 -9.67
CA GLY A 36 14.20 -17.29 -8.79
C GLY A 36 14.34 -15.87 -9.33
N LEU A 37 15.40 -15.53 -10.08
CA LEU A 37 15.56 -14.21 -10.70
C LEU A 37 14.53 -13.97 -11.78
N GLN A 38 14.27 -14.98 -12.61
CA GLN A 38 13.26 -14.89 -13.65
C GLN A 38 11.85 -14.77 -13.05
N ILE A 39 11.56 -15.51 -11.96
CA ILE A 39 10.29 -15.36 -11.22
C ILE A 39 10.17 -13.95 -10.67
N CYS A 40 11.19 -13.42 -10.01
CA CYS A 40 11.21 -12.05 -9.47
C CYS A 40 10.88 -11.02 -10.56
N ARG A 41 11.56 -11.11 -11.72
CA ARG A 41 11.29 -10.23 -12.87
C ARG A 41 9.85 -10.31 -13.34
N LEU A 42 9.29 -11.51 -13.46
CA LEU A 42 7.91 -11.71 -13.91
C LEU A 42 6.91 -11.13 -12.90
N LEU A 43 7.11 -11.35 -11.59
CA LEU A 43 6.29 -10.77 -10.54
C LEU A 43 6.35 -9.23 -10.56
N LYS A 44 7.54 -8.63 -10.71
CA LYS A 44 7.71 -7.18 -10.75
C LYS A 44 7.18 -6.52 -12.03
N SER A 45 7.03 -7.27 -13.12
CA SER A 45 6.45 -6.79 -14.38
C SER A 45 4.93 -6.87 -14.44
N ASP A 46 4.28 -7.71 -13.65
CA ASP A 46 2.81 -7.84 -13.60
C ASP A 46 2.23 -6.77 -12.64
N SER A 47 1.25 -5.99 -13.12
CA SER A 47 0.62 -4.91 -12.37
C SER A 47 -0.03 -5.34 -11.05
N ARG A 48 -0.42 -6.60 -10.91
CA ARG A 48 -1.07 -7.16 -9.71
C ARG A 48 -0.05 -7.55 -8.63
N THR A 49 1.18 -7.91 -9.03
CA THR A 49 2.20 -8.46 -8.12
C THR A 49 3.47 -7.61 -8.03
N ARG A 50 3.60 -6.54 -8.82
CA ARG A 50 4.79 -5.68 -8.84
C ARG A 50 5.12 -5.06 -7.47
N ASP A 51 4.10 -4.79 -6.64
CA ASP A 51 4.24 -4.20 -5.33
C ASP A 51 4.48 -5.25 -4.23
N VAL A 52 4.35 -6.55 -4.54
CA VAL A 52 4.66 -7.66 -3.62
C VAL A 52 6.17 -7.69 -3.35
N PRO A 53 6.63 -7.59 -2.09
CA PRO A 53 8.05 -7.70 -1.79
C PRO A 53 8.57 -9.10 -2.07
N VAL A 54 9.78 -9.14 -2.62
CA VAL A 54 10.48 -10.37 -2.96
C VAL A 54 11.78 -10.45 -2.16
N MET A 55 11.91 -11.50 -1.36
CA MET A 55 13.15 -11.87 -0.67
C MET A 55 13.81 -13.02 -1.41
N MET A 56 15.08 -12.86 -1.77
CA MET A 56 15.86 -13.89 -2.46
C MET A 56 16.70 -14.69 -1.48
N LEU A 57 16.73 -16.01 -1.64
CA LEU A 57 17.67 -16.91 -0.95
C LEU A 57 18.80 -17.27 -1.90
N THR A 58 20.05 -16.94 -1.55
CA THR A 58 21.22 -17.14 -2.43
C THR A 58 22.28 -17.99 -1.78
N ALA A 59 23.11 -18.67 -2.56
CA ALA A 59 24.33 -19.33 -2.08
C ALA A 59 25.45 -18.30 -1.92
N ARG A 60 26.34 -18.47 -0.94
CA ARG A 60 27.39 -17.53 -0.53
C ARG A 60 28.44 -17.20 -1.61
N SER A 61 28.44 -17.92 -2.73
CA SER A 61 29.48 -17.83 -3.77
C SER A 61 29.22 -16.82 -4.90
N GLU A 62 28.10 -16.10 -4.84
CA GLU A 62 27.61 -15.32 -5.98
C GLU A 62 27.38 -13.85 -5.60
N GLU A 63 28.45 -13.13 -5.20
CA GLU A 63 28.42 -11.67 -4.99
C GLU A 63 27.95 -10.92 -6.24
N THR A 64 28.19 -11.49 -7.43
CA THR A 64 27.66 -10.96 -8.70
C THR A 64 26.15 -11.08 -8.83
N ASP A 65 25.52 -12.08 -8.22
CA ASP A 65 24.08 -12.28 -8.30
C ASP A 65 23.31 -11.34 -7.37
N GLU A 66 23.89 -10.90 -6.26
CA GLU A 66 23.29 -9.86 -5.41
C GLU A 66 23.13 -8.54 -6.18
N ILE A 67 24.15 -8.11 -6.92
CA ILE A 67 24.12 -6.87 -7.73
C ILE A 67 23.11 -7.01 -8.88
N VAL A 68 23.09 -8.17 -9.55
CA VAL A 68 22.12 -8.44 -10.62
C VAL A 68 20.71 -8.52 -10.09
N GLY A 69 20.52 -9.13 -8.94
CA GLY A 69 19.21 -9.29 -8.34
C GLY A 69 18.60 -7.98 -7.81
N PHE A 70 19.38 -7.06 -7.22
CA PHE A 70 18.90 -5.71 -6.87
C PHE A 70 18.46 -4.94 -8.13
N ASN A 71 19.17 -5.08 -9.25
CA ASN A 71 18.76 -4.52 -10.54
C ASN A 71 17.47 -5.16 -11.11
N MET A 72 17.09 -6.34 -10.62
CA MET A 72 15.86 -7.06 -11.00
C MET A 72 14.65 -6.78 -10.09
N GLY A 73 14.82 -5.92 -9.07
CA GLY A 73 13.75 -5.44 -8.21
C GLY A 73 13.46 -6.30 -6.97
N ALA A 74 14.38 -7.17 -6.55
CA ALA A 74 14.27 -7.85 -5.25
C ALA A 74 14.45 -6.86 -4.10
N ASP A 75 13.70 -7.06 -3.02
CA ASP A 75 13.63 -6.12 -1.88
C ASP A 75 14.61 -6.50 -0.75
N ASP A 76 15.03 -7.76 -0.66
CA ASP A 76 16.04 -8.24 0.31
C ASP A 76 16.70 -9.53 -0.17
N TYR A 77 17.91 -9.82 0.38
CA TYR A 77 18.71 -11.01 0.09
C TYR A 77 19.13 -11.69 1.38
N VAL A 78 19.06 -13.02 1.40
CA VAL A 78 19.53 -13.84 2.51
C VAL A 78 20.43 -14.95 1.99
N THR A 79 21.70 -14.95 2.44
CA THR A 79 22.67 -15.97 2.05
C THR A 79 22.46 -17.28 2.82
N LYS A 80 22.55 -18.40 2.12
CA LYS A 80 22.57 -19.74 2.71
C LYS A 80 23.98 -20.09 3.23
N PRO A 81 24.13 -20.77 4.37
CA PRO A 81 23.08 -21.20 5.30
C PRO A 81 22.58 -20.05 6.18
N PHE A 82 21.27 -19.95 6.38
CA PHE A 82 20.64 -18.91 7.20
C PHE A 82 20.06 -19.49 8.50
N ARG A 83 19.94 -18.63 9.52
CA ARG A 83 19.21 -18.94 10.75
C ARG A 83 17.76 -18.51 10.60
N ILE A 84 16.82 -19.31 11.11
CA ILE A 84 15.38 -19.06 10.96
C ILE A 84 14.96 -17.73 11.61
N GLN A 85 15.45 -17.42 12.83
CA GLN A 85 15.04 -16.21 13.54
C GLN A 85 15.42 -14.90 12.79
N PRO A 86 16.65 -14.71 12.29
CA PRO A 86 17.00 -13.58 11.45
C PRO A 86 16.13 -13.49 10.18
N LEU A 87 15.84 -14.63 9.53
CA LEU A 87 14.95 -14.66 8.35
C LEU A 87 13.56 -14.12 8.70
N ILE A 88 12.94 -14.61 9.79
CA ILE A 88 11.64 -14.12 10.23
C ILE A 88 11.65 -12.62 10.53
N HIS A 89 12.73 -12.11 11.14
CA HIS A 89 12.86 -10.68 11.41
C HIS A 89 12.89 -9.84 10.11
N ARG A 90 13.58 -10.32 9.07
CA ARG A 90 13.63 -9.67 7.75
C ARG A 90 12.27 -9.71 7.05
N VAL A 91 11.59 -10.86 7.06
CA VAL A 91 10.22 -11.02 6.57
C VAL A 91 9.29 -9.99 7.23
N LYS A 92 9.30 -9.91 8.56
CA LYS A 92 8.49 -8.92 9.30
C LYS A 92 8.85 -7.47 8.96
N ALA A 93 10.12 -7.19 8.68
CA ALA A 93 10.57 -5.84 8.31
C ALA A 93 10.06 -5.44 6.92
N LEU A 94 10.06 -6.37 5.95
CA LEU A 94 9.51 -6.13 4.62
C LEU A 94 7.99 -5.90 4.68
N LEU A 95 7.27 -6.75 5.40
CA LEU A 95 5.81 -6.60 5.57
C LEU A 95 5.45 -5.27 6.24
N ARG A 96 6.17 -4.83 7.28
CA ARG A 96 5.96 -3.51 7.91
C ARG A 96 6.22 -2.33 6.97
N ARG A 97 7.10 -2.47 5.97
CA ARG A 97 7.29 -1.42 4.96
C ARG A 97 6.06 -1.26 4.09
N LEU A 98 5.38 -2.35 3.73
CA LEU A 98 4.10 -2.31 3.01
C LEU A 98 3.01 -1.63 3.84
N ASP A 99 2.84 -2.04 5.10
CA ASP A 99 1.89 -1.43 6.03
C ASP A 99 2.13 0.08 6.17
N ASN A 100 3.39 0.51 6.25
CA ASN A 100 3.74 1.93 6.34
C ASN A 100 3.48 2.70 5.03
N VAL A 101 3.69 2.08 3.87
CA VAL A 101 3.38 2.70 2.56
C VAL A 101 1.87 2.79 2.35
N GLU A 102 1.11 1.76 2.70
CA GLU A 102 -0.35 1.80 2.66
C GLU A 102 -0.92 2.80 3.68
N ASN A 103 -0.40 2.81 4.90
CA ASN A 103 -0.78 3.80 5.91
C ASN A 103 -0.44 5.22 5.46
N ALA A 104 0.72 5.45 4.87
CA ALA A 104 1.08 6.76 4.30
C ALA A 104 0.16 7.18 3.14
N LYS A 105 -0.32 6.23 2.33
CA LYS A 105 -1.32 6.49 1.27
C LYS A 105 -2.72 6.76 1.84
N ASN A 106 -3.02 6.25 3.02
CA ASN A 106 -4.32 6.36 3.68
C ASN A 106 -4.37 7.43 4.76
N GLN A 107 -3.25 8.07 5.07
CA GLN A 107 -3.17 9.13 6.08
C GLN A 107 -2.65 10.42 5.46
N LEU A 108 -3.33 11.52 5.75
CA LEU A 108 -2.91 12.86 5.36
C LEU A 108 -2.87 13.75 6.60
N GLU A 109 -1.89 14.62 6.65
CA GLU A 109 -1.80 15.65 7.68
C GLU A 109 -1.53 17.01 7.03
N LEU A 110 -2.37 17.99 7.33
CA LEU A 110 -2.27 19.35 6.82
C LEU A 110 -2.87 20.35 7.81
N HIS A 111 -2.14 21.40 8.14
CA HIS A 111 -2.59 22.48 9.03
C HIS A 111 -3.17 22.00 10.38
N GLY A 112 -2.59 20.93 10.96
CA GLY A 112 -3.04 20.34 12.22
C GLY A 112 -4.32 19.49 12.11
N ILE A 113 -4.76 19.22 10.88
CA ILE A 113 -5.82 18.24 10.57
C ILE A 113 -5.14 16.96 10.14
N GLN A 114 -5.49 15.86 10.79
CA GLN A 114 -5.07 14.49 10.45
C GLN A 114 -6.29 13.73 9.98
N ILE A 115 -6.18 13.01 8.86
CA ILE A 115 -7.26 12.18 8.33
C ILE A 115 -6.72 10.80 7.97
N ASP A 116 -7.39 9.76 8.43
CA ASP A 116 -7.09 8.36 8.18
C ASP A 116 -8.25 7.73 7.40
N ARG A 117 -8.00 7.48 6.12
CA ARG A 117 -8.99 6.94 5.20
C ARG A 117 -9.33 5.48 5.50
N ALA A 118 -8.35 4.68 5.93
CA ALA A 118 -8.56 3.26 6.22
C ALA A 118 -9.46 3.06 7.44
N ASN A 119 -9.29 3.91 8.46
CA ASN A 119 -10.05 3.84 9.70
C ASN A 119 -11.27 4.80 9.74
N HIS A 120 -11.49 5.60 8.68
CA HIS A 120 -12.54 6.62 8.61
C HIS A 120 -12.52 7.63 9.79
N VAL A 121 -11.31 7.98 10.25
CA VAL A 121 -11.10 8.89 11.38
C VAL A 121 -10.49 10.20 10.89
N ALA A 122 -11.01 11.33 11.34
CA ALA A 122 -10.41 12.63 11.17
C ALA A 122 -10.20 13.30 12.54
N LYS A 123 -9.06 13.99 12.72
CA LYS A 123 -8.73 14.70 13.95
C LYS A 123 -8.22 16.11 13.61
N GLN A 124 -8.52 17.07 14.48
CA GLN A 124 -7.94 18.40 14.43
C GLN A 124 -7.28 18.69 15.77
N LYS A 125 -5.98 19.01 15.76
CA LYS A 125 -5.19 19.24 16.98
C LYS A 125 -5.35 18.12 18.01
N GLY A 126 -5.43 16.86 17.54
CA GLY A 126 -5.61 15.67 18.37
C GLY A 126 -7.04 15.36 18.79
N ILE A 127 -8.03 16.23 18.55
CA ILE A 127 -9.45 16.03 18.88
C ILE A 127 -10.15 15.44 17.67
N GLU A 128 -10.91 14.38 17.89
CA GLU A 128 -11.67 13.71 16.82
C GLU A 128 -12.80 14.59 16.29
N LEU A 129 -12.90 14.66 14.95
CA LEU A 129 -13.93 15.37 14.23
C LEU A 129 -15.07 14.41 13.85
N VAL A 130 -16.27 14.68 14.32
CA VAL A 130 -17.45 13.91 13.93
C VAL A 130 -17.92 14.38 12.54
N LEU A 131 -17.50 13.66 11.50
CA LEU A 131 -17.83 13.95 10.10
C LEU A 131 -18.85 12.94 9.57
N THR A 132 -19.76 13.41 8.71
CA THR A 132 -20.56 12.50 7.89
C THR A 132 -19.68 11.86 6.81
N PRO A 133 -20.09 10.71 6.22
CA PRO A 133 -19.30 10.07 5.15
C PRO A 133 -18.98 11.00 3.96
N THR A 134 -19.93 11.89 3.60
CA THR A 134 -19.74 12.88 2.53
C THR A 134 -18.73 13.96 2.92
N GLU A 135 -18.84 14.52 4.14
CA GLU A 135 -17.86 15.49 4.67
C GLU A 135 -16.47 14.89 4.78
N PHE A 136 -16.38 13.65 5.21
CA PHE A 136 -15.10 12.92 5.30
C PHE A 136 -14.45 12.78 3.92
N ARG A 137 -15.19 12.30 2.90
CA ARG A 137 -14.67 12.17 1.53
C ARG A 137 -14.29 13.52 0.94
N MET A 138 -15.07 14.55 1.18
CA MET A 138 -14.79 15.92 0.75
C MET A 138 -13.50 16.45 1.39
N LEU A 139 -13.33 16.29 2.71
CA LEU A 139 -12.12 16.69 3.43
C LEU A 139 -10.89 15.94 2.88
N TRP A 140 -11.01 14.64 2.67
CA TRP A 140 -9.96 13.82 2.06
C TRP A 140 -9.55 14.36 0.68
N THR A 141 -10.51 14.63 -0.20
CA THR A 141 -10.26 15.15 -1.55
C THR A 141 -9.52 16.48 -1.51
N LEU A 142 -9.95 17.39 -0.67
CA LEU A 142 -9.31 18.70 -0.51
C LEU A 142 -7.88 18.58 0.05
N MET A 143 -7.67 17.73 1.04
CA MET A 143 -6.35 17.52 1.63
C MET A 143 -5.39 16.73 0.73
N SER A 144 -5.90 15.91 -0.19
CA SER A 144 -5.07 15.15 -1.14
C SER A 144 -4.42 16.03 -2.21
N GLN A 145 -4.95 17.23 -2.47
CA GLN A 145 -4.45 18.15 -3.47
C GLN A 145 -4.45 19.61 -2.94
N PRO A 146 -3.55 19.94 -2.02
CA PRO A 146 -3.48 21.25 -1.43
C PRO A 146 -3.23 22.34 -2.48
N GLY A 147 -3.95 23.46 -2.36
CA GLY A 147 -3.81 24.60 -3.29
C GLY A 147 -4.52 24.43 -4.64
N ARG A 148 -5.06 23.24 -4.95
CA ARG A 148 -5.88 23.08 -6.16
C ARG A 148 -7.30 23.61 -5.91
N PRO A 149 -7.84 24.49 -6.78
CA PRO A 149 -9.25 24.83 -6.76
C PRO A 149 -10.10 23.67 -7.30
N PHE A 150 -11.21 23.38 -6.64
CA PHE A 150 -12.19 22.38 -7.08
C PHE A 150 -13.50 23.07 -7.44
N SER A 151 -14.08 22.71 -8.57
CA SER A 151 -15.45 23.09 -8.91
C SER A 151 -16.46 22.33 -8.04
N ARG A 152 -17.72 22.84 -7.98
CA ARG A 152 -18.82 22.15 -7.26
C ARG A 152 -19.05 20.74 -7.81
N ASN A 153 -19.00 20.58 -9.13
CA ASN A 153 -19.19 19.29 -9.78
C ASN A 153 -18.10 18.29 -9.43
N GLU A 154 -16.81 18.71 -9.44
CA GLU A 154 -15.70 17.84 -9.04
C GLU A 154 -15.81 17.40 -7.57
N LEU A 155 -16.15 18.33 -6.65
CA LEU A 155 -16.36 17.96 -5.25
C LEU A 155 -17.56 17.02 -5.09
N MET A 156 -18.60 17.18 -5.88
CA MET A 156 -19.75 16.32 -5.86
C MET A 156 -19.41 14.91 -6.35
N GLU A 157 -18.70 14.78 -7.48
CA GLU A 157 -18.29 13.49 -8.02
C GLU A 157 -17.35 12.73 -7.08
N THR A 158 -16.36 13.41 -6.52
CA THR A 158 -15.40 12.79 -5.59
C THR A 158 -16.02 12.45 -4.23
N SER A 159 -17.11 13.11 -3.85
CA SER A 159 -17.81 12.89 -2.58
C SER A 159 -19.00 11.94 -2.69
N ARG A 160 -19.36 11.50 -3.91
CA ARG A 160 -20.42 10.50 -4.13
C ARG A 160 -20.03 9.17 -3.48
N GLY A 161 -20.94 8.64 -2.65
CA GLY A 161 -20.96 7.24 -2.25
C GLY A 161 -21.88 6.46 -3.17
N GLU A 162 -22.08 5.18 -2.89
CA GLU A 162 -22.96 4.29 -3.67
C GLU A 162 -24.45 4.74 -3.71
N ASP A 163 -24.86 5.68 -2.85
CA ASP A 163 -26.22 6.23 -2.76
C ASP A 163 -26.38 7.55 -3.54
N ALA A 164 -26.31 7.50 -4.84
CA ALA A 164 -26.09 8.64 -5.75
C ALA A 164 -27.34 9.49 -6.11
N ASN A 165 -28.48 9.42 -5.41
CA ASN A 165 -29.75 9.95 -5.93
C ASN A 165 -30.26 11.30 -5.41
N SER A 166 -29.51 12.04 -4.60
CA SER A 166 -29.96 13.38 -4.21
C SER A 166 -28.77 14.31 -4.16
N LEU A 167 -28.68 15.39 -5.01
CA LEU A 167 -27.71 16.25 -4.43
C LEU A 167 -27.03 17.43 -5.12
N GLU A 168 -27.55 18.00 -6.18
CA GLU A 168 -26.96 19.25 -6.68
C GLU A 168 -27.02 20.42 -5.69
N ARG A 169 -28.04 20.45 -4.81
CA ARG A 169 -28.19 21.51 -3.79
C ARG A 169 -27.39 21.30 -2.51
N THR A 170 -26.71 20.15 -2.39
CA THR A 170 -26.19 19.69 -1.09
C THR A 170 -24.71 20.00 -0.89
N ILE A 171 -23.91 20.28 -1.96
CA ILE A 171 -22.48 20.50 -1.80
C ILE A 171 -22.15 21.74 -0.97
N ASP A 172 -22.86 22.84 -1.20
CA ASP A 172 -22.63 24.09 -0.44
C ASP A 172 -23.01 23.91 1.05
N VAL A 173 -23.99 23.07 1.35
CA VAL A 173 -24.39 22.71 2.73
C VAL A 173 -23.26 21.92 3.40
N HIS A 174 -22.69 20.92 2.70
CA HIS A 174 -21.58 20.13 3.24
C HIS A 174 -20.31 20.96 3.42
N VAL A 175 -19.99 21.83 2.47
CA VAL A 175 -18.86 22.77 2.60
C VAL A 175 -19.05 23.69 3.81
N ARG A 176 -20.26 24.23 4.00
CA ARG A 176 -20.58 25.09 5.17
C ARG A 176 -20.47 24.31 6.48
N ALA A 177 -21.01 23.08 6.52
CA ALA A 177 -20.95 22.22 7.69
C ALA A 177 -19.51 21.83 8.02
N LEU A 178 -18.70 21.48 7.00
CA LEU A 178 -17.29 21.15 7.17
C LEU A 178 -16.50 22.35 7.70
N ARG A 179 -16.67 23.56 7.12
CA ARG A 179 -16.06 24.79 7.62
C ARG A 179 -16.40 25.05 9.09
N LYS A 180 -17.66 24.88 9.48
CA LYS A 180 -18.08 25.04 10.88
C LYS A 180 -17.40 24.04 11.81
N LYS A 181 -17.21 22.79 11.38
CA LYS A 181 -16.57 21.74 12.18
C LYS A 181 -15.05 21.92 12.30
N LEU A 182 -14.42 22.42 11.25
CA LEU A 182 -13.01 22.74 11.25
C LEU A 182 -12.70 24.04 12.03
N GLY A 183 -13.71 24.82 12.39
CA GLY A 183 -13.55 26.15 12.95
C GLY A 183 -13.06 27.12 11.87
N ASP A 184 -13.00 28.41 12.23
CA ASP A 184 -12.35 29.40 11.38
C ASP A 184 -10.83 29.20 11.44
N ALA A 185 -10.34 28.20 10.69
CA ALA A 185 -8.92 28.08 10.39
C ALA A 185 -8.60 29.15 9.32
N THR A 186 -8.58 30.39 9.75
CA THR A 186 -7.96 31.52 9.06
C THR A 186 -6.47 31.48 9.26
#